data_e160ff9185ae552d530123a31bb11462
#
_entry.id   e160ff9185ae552d530123a31bb11462
#
_cell.length_a   1.000
_cell.length_b   1.000
_cell.length_c   1.000
_cell.angle_alpha   90.00
_cell.angle_beta   90.00
_cell.angle_gamma   90.00
#
_symmetry.space_group_name_H-M   'P 1'
#
loop_
_entity.id
_entity.type
_entity.pdbx_description
1 polymer ?
#
loop_
_entity_poly.entity_id
_entity_poly.type
_entity_poly.pdbx_seq_one_letter_code
_entity_poly.pdbx_strand_id
1 'polypeptide(L)'
;MSAIVHFPNLTSSLCFHAPQRTQFFIRPPPMTLSKLSPLRHLPHHLHRRFGVSAAAVKQDTTLWTPAPLVKISPAAESLFHITIDVSDSPELASSYTKAGQYLQLRLQDPDSKPSFLAIASPPSVSWSKGVFEFLVKSVAGSTAELLCGLQKGDVVELSSAMGKGFNIDEISPAENYQTVLIFATGSGISPIRSLIEAGFGADKRADVRLYYGARNLDRMAYQERFKEWKSTGVDIVQVLSQPDNSWTGGRGYVQAAFAREKGIFSPQSTGAVLCGQKQMAEEVSSILVADGVSVEKILKNF
;
A
#
# COMPACT_ATOMS: atom_id res chain seq x y z
N MET A 1 -25.89 39.87 44.68
CA MET A 1 -25.34 41.09 44.06
C MET A 1 -24.69 40.67 42.77
N SER A 2 -25.41 40.96 41.68
CA SER A 2 -25.00 40.63 40.31
C SER A 2 -24.07 41.71 39.75
N ALA A 3 -23.04 41.34 39.04
CA ALA A 3 -22.30 42.24 38.16
C ALA A 3 -22.24 41.60 36.76
N ILE A 4 -23.07 42.17 35.88
CA ILE A 4 -23.12 41.88 34.46
C ILE A 4 -22.08 42.84 33.81
N VAL A 5 -21.10 42.28 33.10
CA VAL A 5 -20.19 43.08 32.25
C VAL A 5 -20.56 42.85 30.81
N HIS A 6 -21.06 43.91 30.16
CA HIS A 6 -21.30 43.97 28.70
C HIS A 6 -19.99 44.27 27.98
N PHE A 7 -19.73 43.56 26.89
CA PHE A 7 -18.75 43.97 25.85
C PHE A 7 -19.45 44.23 24.52
N PRO A 8 -19.12 45.26 23.81
CA PRO A 8 -19.76 45.64 22.54
C PRO A 8 -19.19 44.90 21.35
N ASN A 9 -20.08 44.58 20.39
CA ASN A 9 -19.81 44.13 19.04
C ASN A 9 -18.94 45.10 18.25
N LEU A 10 -17.86 44.59 17.61
CA LEU A 10 -17.16 45.27 16.51
C LEU A 10 -17.16 44.33 15.30
N THR A 11 -18.07 44.63 14.38
CA THR A 11 -18.06 44.16 13.01
C THR A 11 -17.02 44.94 12.22
N SER A 12 -15.99 44.29 11.68
CA SER A 12 -15.19 44.83 10.60
C SER A 12 -15.06 43.82 9.48
N SER A 13 -15.79 44.10 8.42
CA SER A 13 -15.75 43.46 7.13
C SER A 13 -14.45 43.87 6.41
N LEU A 14 -13.59 42.90 6.13
CA LEU A 14 -12.43 43.07 5.25
C LEU A 14 -12.62 42.23 4.00
N CYS A 15 -12.99 42.93 2.92
CA CYS A 15 -12.96 42.41 1.56
C CYS A 15 -11.50 42.19 1.13
N PHE A 16 -11.11 40.91 0.88
CA PHE A 16 -9.87 40.62 0.16
C PHE A 16 -10.16 40.50 -1.33
N HIS A 17 -9.59 41.43 -2.09
CA HIS A 17 -9.52 41.38 -3.55
C HIS A 17 -8.52 40.29 -3.97
N ALA A 18 -8.96 39.38 -4.84
CA ALA A 18 -8.09 38.42 -5.53
C ALA A 18 -7.34 39.12 -6.67
N PRO A 19 -6.05 38.88 -6.90
CA PRO A 19 -5.34 39.39 -8.04
C PRO A 19 -5.70 38.63 -9.32
N GLN A 20 -6.08 39.40 -10.36
CA GLN A 20 -6.31 38.90 -11.71
C GLN A 20 -4.99 38.42 -12.32
N ARG A 21 -4.97 37.18 -12.80
CA ARG A 21 -3.90 36.61 -13.63
C ARG A 21 -4.04 37.18 -15.05
N THR A 22 -3.09 37.99 -15.46
CA THR A 22 -2.90 38.44 -16.85
C THR A 22 -2.35 37.26 -17.68
N GLN A 23 -3.14 36.80 -18.66
CA GLN A 23 -2.66 35.84 -19.66
C GLN A 23 -1.88 36.57 -20.74
N PHE A 24 -0.59 36.31 -20.88
CA PHE A 24 0.19 36.71 -22.01
C PHE A 24 0.00 35.72 -23.16
N PHE A 25 -0.68 36.19 -24.23
CA PHE A 25 -0.71 35.50 -25.51
C PHE A 25 0.58 35.80 -26.28
N ILE A 26 1.44 34.81 -26.49
CA ILE A 26 2.57 34.90 -27.39
C ILE A 26 2.10 34.43 -28.77
N ARG A 27 2.08 35.38 -29.73
CA ARG A 27 1.84 35.09 -31.16
C ARG A 27 3.10 34.52 -31.80
N PRO A 28 3.02 33.44 -32.64
CA PRO A 28 4.16 33.01 -33.43
C PRO A 28 4.42 33.97 -34.62
N PRO A 29 5.68 34.09 -35.10
CA PRO A 29 6.03 34.96 -36.19
C PRO A 29 5.58 34.39 -37.56
N PRO A 30 5.39 35.22 -38.58
CA PRO A 30 4.91 34.83 -39.89
C PRO A 30 5.97 34.11 -40.70
N MET A 31 5.54 33.00 -41.34
CA MET A 31 6.36 32.27 -42.30
C MET A 31 6.49 33.03 -43.61
N THR A 32 7.69 33.35 -44.04
CA THR A 32 8.01 33.88 -45.34
C THR A 32 8.10 32.78 -46.40
N LEU A 33 7.28 32.93 -47.45
CA LEU A 33 7.41 32.12 -48.68
C LEU A 33 8.63 32.56 -49.46
N SER A 34 9.52 31.64 -49.81
CA SER A 34 10.55 31.82 -50.87
C SER A 34 10.47 30.72 -51.93
N LYS A 35 10.04 31.20 -53.09
CA LYS A 35 10.40 30.85 -54.46
C LYS A 35 10.66 29.43 -54.88
N LEU A 36 9.77 29.02 -55.78
CA LEU A 36 9.85 27.91 -56.72
C LEU A 36 11.05 28.02 -57.67
N SER A 37 11.69 26.88 -57.98
CA SER A 37 12.48 26.64 -59.19
C SER A 37 12.33 25.20 -59.65
N PRO A 38 12.50 24.90 -60.99
CA PRO A 38 11.67 23.91 -61.67
C PRO A 38 12.29 22.51 -61.83
N LEU A 39 11.34 21.58 -62.18
CA LEU A 39 11.45 20.21 -62.57
C LEU A 39 12.73 19.77 -63.30
N ARG A 40 13.27 18.61 -62.90
CA ARG A 40 13.87 17.63 -63.77
C ARG A 40 13.28 16.25 -63.52
N HIS A 41 12.75 15.62 -64.57
CA HIS A 41 12.30 14.25 -64.63
C HIS A 41 13.43 13.26 -64.45
N LEU A 42 13.19 12.20 -63.67
CA LEU A 42 13.75 10.84 -63.92
C LEU A 42 12.88 9.80 -63.13
N PRO A 43 12.56 8.67 -63.76
CA PRO A 43 11.68 7.66 -63.17
C PRO A 43 12.53 6.57 -62.50
N HIS A 44 12.25 6.24 -61.25
CA HIS A 44 12.60 4.94 -60.68
C HIS A 44 11.49 4.46 -59.77
N HIS A 45 10.83 3.39 -60.15
CA HIS A 45 9.98 2.58 -59.33
C HIS A 45 10.69 2.11 -58.06
N LEU A 46 10.38 2.67 -56.92
CA LEU A 46 10.74 2.11 -55.61
C LEU A 46 9.41 1.67 -54.96
N HIS A 47 9.19 0.35 -54.98
CA HIS A 47 8.21 -0.29 -54.16
C HIS A 47 8.56 -0.02 -52.69
N ARG A 48 7.90 0.98 -52.06
CA ARG A 48 7.90 1.14 -50.60
C ARG A 48 7.09 -0.03 -50.04
N ARG A 49 7.78 -1.08 -49.60
CA ARG A 49 7.23 -2.07 -48.71
C ARG A 49 6.87 -1.33 -47.40
N PHE A 50 5.58 -1.14 -47.15
CA PHE A 50 5.09 -0.82 -45.84
C PHE A 50 5.40 -2.03 -44.95
N GLY A 51 6.47 -1.98 -44.22
CA GLY A 51 6.72 -2.89 -43.12
C GLY A 51 5.72 -2.55 -42.05
N VAL A 52 4.65 -3.33 -41.93
CA VAL A 52 3.80 -3.35 -40.74
C VAL A 52 4.69 -3.89 -39.65
N SER A 53 5.22 -2.99 -38.81
CA SER A 53 5.85 -3.36 -37.56
C SER A 53 4.74 -3.98 -36.69
N ALA A 54 4.65 -5.29 -36.69
CA ALA A 54 3.87 -6.00 -35.70
C ALA A 54 4.49 -5.66 -34.36
N ALA A 55 3.83 -4.77 -33.60
CA ALA A 55 4.13 -4.61 -32.19
C ALA A 55 4.00 -6.00 -31.58
N ALA A 56 5.11 -6.56 -31.12
CA ALA A 56 5.10 -7.84 -30.42
C ALA A 56 4.18 -7.65 -29.21
N VAL A 57 3.01 -8.25 -29.28
CA VAL A 57 2.13 -8.40 -28.12
C VAL A 57 2.97 -9.20 -27.12
N LYS A 58 3.34 -8.57 -26.03
CA LYS A 58 4.00 -9.27 -24.92
C LYS A 58 2.99 -10.32 -24.46
N GLN A 59 3.25 -11.58 -24.83
CA GLN A 59 2.45 -12.68 -24.32
C GLN A 59 2.60 -12.67 -22.80
N ASP A 60 1.47 -12.60 -22.11
CA ASP A 60 1.42 -12.80 -20.66
C ASP A 60 1.80 -14.27 -20.40
N THR A 61 3.00 -14.48 -19.88
CA THR A 61 3.53 -15.79 -19.53
C THR A 61 3.20 -16.20 -18.10
N THR A 62 2.31 -15.46 -17.44
CA THR A 62 1.90 -15.76 -16.07
C THR A 62 1.19 -17.11 -16.02
N LEU A 63 1.75 -18.03 -15.25
CA LEU A 63 1.08 -19.30 -14.94
C LEU A 63 -0.03 -19.03 -13.93
N TRP A 64 -1.25 -19.33 -14.30
CA TRP A 64 -2.43 -19.18 -13.46
C TRP A 64 -2.84 -20.53 -12.87
N THR A 65 -3.00 -20.58 -11.55
CA THR A 65 -3.38 -21.77 -10.81
C THR A 65 -4.80 -21.57 -10.26
N PRO A 66 -5.79 -22.40 -10.66
CA PRO A 66 -7.13 -22.35 -10.09
C PRO A 66 -7.11 -22.84 -8.63
N ALA A 67 -7.83 -22.12 -7.77
CA ALA A 67 -7.90 -22.42 -6.35
C ALA A 67 -9.29 -22.03 -5.78
N PRO A 68 -9.92 -22.89 -4.94
CA PRO A 68 -11.23 -22.61 -4.40
C PRO A 68 -11.16 -21.67 -3.19
N LEU A 69 -12.16 -20.80 -3.10
CA LEU A 69 -12.39 -19.97 -1.95
C LEU A 69 -12.99 -20.76 -0.80
N VAL A 70 -12.30 -20.82 0.33
CA VAL A 70 -12.71 -21.56 1.52
C VAL A 70 -13.59 -20.73 2.43
N LYS A 71 -13.22 -19.45 2.60
CA LYS A 71 -13.90 -18.55 3.52
C LYS A 71 -13.82 -17.11 3.03
N ILE A 72 -14.91 -16.40 3.20
CA ILE A 72 -14.98 -14.95 3.10
C ILE A 72 -15.77 -14.40 4.29
N SER A 73 -15.30 -13.33 4.90
CA SER A 73 -15.99 -12.66 5.99
C SER A 73 -15.61 -11.18 6.05
N PRO A 74 -16.52 -10.31 6.49
CA PRO A 74 -16.17 -8.92 6.79
C PRO A 74 -15.04 -8.89 7.84
N ALA A 75 -14.04 -8.04 7.61
CA ALA A 75 -12.94 -7.79 8.53
C ALA A 75 -13.02 -6.37 9.12
N ALA A 76 -13.57 -5.43 8.35
CA ALA A 76 -13.84 -4.05 8.73
C ALA A 76 -14.78 -3.44 7.67
N GLU A 77 -15.18 -2.18 7.81
CA GLU A 77 -15.98 -1.49 6.81
C GLU A 77 -15.24 -1.48 5.46
N SER A 78 -15.85 -2.07 4.43
CA SER A 78 -15.30 -2.24 3.08
C SER A 78 -14.02 -3.09 2.99
N LEU A 79 -13.67 -3.83 4.04
CA LEU A 79 -12.55 -4.76 4.08
C LEU A 79 -13.05 -6.19 4.35
N PHE A 80 -12.58 -7.13 3.56
CA PHE A 80 -12.97 -8.53 3.65
C PHE A 80 -11.75 -9.41 3.86
N HIS A 81 -11.88 -10.36 4.77
CA HIS A 81 -10.91 -11.43 4.94
C HIS A 81 -11.31 -12.58 4.02
N ILE A 82 -10.39 -12.97 3.13
CA ILE A 82 -10.58 -14.04 2.14
C ILE A 82 -9.54 -15.12 2.39
N THR A 83 -9.98 -16.37 2.45
CA THR A 83 -9.12 -17.55 2.57
C THR A 83 -9.28 -18.43 1.33
N ILE A 84 -8.19 -18.77 0.68
CA ILE A 84 -8.14 -19.58 -0.54
C ILE A 84 -7.35 -20.84 -0.25
N ASP A 85 -7.88 -21.99 -0.66
CA ASP A 85 -7.23 -23.29 -0.54
C ASP A 85 -6.21 -23.46 -1.66
N VAL A 86 -4.98 -23.77 -1.31
CA VAL A 86 -3.87 -24.05 -2.21
C VAL A 86 -3.22 -25.40 -1.90
N SER A 87 -3.90 -26.27 -1.14
CA SER A 87 -3.39 -27.58 -0.73
C SER A 87 -3.09 -28.51 -1.91
N ASP A 88 -3.88 -28.40 -2.98
CA ASP A 88 -3.69 -29.17 -4.21
C ASP A 88 -2.60 -28.57 -5.13
N SER A 89 -1.96 -27.47 -4.72
CA SER A 89 -0.95 -26.77 -5.51
C SER A 89 0.30 -26.48 -4.67
N PRO A 90 1.10 -27.53 -4.34
CA PRO A 90 2.27 -27.36 -3.46
C PRO A 90 3.33 -26.40 -4.02
N GLU A 91 3.46 -26.31 -5.34
CA GLU A 91 4.37 -25.35 -6.00
C GLU A 91 3.92 -23.91 -5.76
N LEU A 92 2.61 -23.65 -5.84
CA LEU A 92 2.06 -22.33 -5.51
C LEU A 92 2.26 -22.02 -4.03
N ALA A 93 1.94 -22.94 -3.13
CA ALA A 93 2.13 -22.75 -1.69
C ALA A 93 3.60 -22.47 -1.34
N SER A 94 4.55 -23.19 -1.96
CA SER A 94 6.00 -23.04 -1.73
C SER A 94 6.59 -21.78 -2.37
N SER A 95 5.91 -21.15 -3.33
CA SER A 95 6.35 -19.88 -3.92
C SER A 95 6.31 -18.73 -2.91
N TYR A 96 5.50 -18.84 -1.85
CA TYR A 96 5.41 -17.86 -0.79
C TYR A 96 6.42 -18.13 0.31
N THR A 97 7.50 -17.37 0.34
CA THR A 97 8.67 -17.60 1.21
C THR A 97 8.90 -16.53 2.25
N LYS A 98 8.46 -15.29 2.00
CA LYS A 98 8.72 -14.13 2.88
C LYS A 98 7.47 -13.29 3.09
N ALA A 99 7.22 -12.88 4.33
CA ALA A 99 6.21 -11.87 4.63
C ALA A 99 6.41 -10.60 3.79
N GLY A 100 5.33 -10.02 3.32
CA GLY A 100 5.39 -8.86 2.42
C GLY A 100 5.32 -9.20 0.93
N GLN A 101 5.43 -10.47 0.54
CA GLN A 101 5.16 -10.89 -0.83
C GLN A 101 3.66 -10.77 -1.16
N TYR A 102 3.38 -10.67 -2.43
CA TYR A 102 2.04 -10.54 -2.99
C TYR A 102 1.88 -11.46 -4.20
N LEU A 103 0.67 -11.58 -4.71
CA LEU A 103 0.39 -12.29 -5.95
C LEU A 103 -0.69 -11.55 -6.75
N GLN A 104 -0.88 -11.99 -7.98
CA GLN A 104 -2.03 -11.60 -8.78
C GLN A 104 -3.16 -12.61 -8.57
N LEU A 105 -4.37 -12.08 -8.42
CA LEU A 105 -5.59 -12.86 -8.32
C LEU A 105 -6.61 -12.33 -9.32
N ARG A 106 -7.25 -13.23 -10.07
CA ARG A 106 -8.32 -12.90 -11.02
C ARG A 106 -9.48 -13.89 -10.91
N LEU A 107 -10.62 -13.48 -11.42
CA LEU A 107 -11.75 -14.39 -11.62
C LEU A 107 -11.49 -15.28 -12.85
N GLN A 108 -12.19 -16.39 -12.95
CA GLN A 108 -12.17 -17.28 -14.11
C GLN A 108 -12.88 -16.68 -15.34
N ASP A 109 -12.83 -15.36 -15.49
CA ASP A 109 -13.35 -14.61 -16.63
C ASP A 109 -12.15 -14.06 -17.40
N PRO A 110 -12.01 -14.35 -18.71
CA PRO A 110 -10.89 -13.88 -19.52
C PRO A 110 -10.75 -12.36 -19.57
N ASP A 111 -11.85 -11.62 -19.40
CA ASP A 111 -11.87 -10.15 -19.39
C ASP A 111 -11.59 -9.57 -18.00
N SER A 112 -11.47 -10.40 -16.97
CA SER A 112 -11.19 -10.00 -15.60
C SER A 112 -9.74 -9.52 -15.48
N LYS A 113 -9.56 -8.25 -15.08
CA LYS A 113 -8.23 -7.70 -14.80
C LYS A 113 -7.72 -8.25 -13.47
N PRO A 114 -6.47 -8.76 -13.41
CA PRO A 114 -5.90 -9.23 -12.16
C PRO A 114 -5.80 -8.12 -11.11
N SER A 115 -6.06 -8.49 -9.85
CA SER A 115 -5.80 -7.65 -8.68
C SER A 115 -4.50 -8.09 -7.99
N PHE A 116 -3.63 -7.14 -7.66
CA PHE A 116 -2.44 -7.40 -6.85
C PHE A 116 -2.83 -7.40 -5.37
N LEU A 117 -2.63 -8.53 -4.71
CA LEU A 117 -2.99 -8.72 -3.31
C LEU A 117 -1.79 -9.19 -2.49
N ALA A 118 -1.46 -8.44 -1.43
CA ALA A 118 -0.47 -8.88 -0.46
C ALA A 118 -1.03 -10.04 0.37
N ILE A 119 -0.21 -11.07 0.58
CA ILE A 119 -0.60 -12.23 1.39
C ILE A 119 -0.58 -11.82 2.86
N ALA A 120 -1.69 -12.07 3.57
CA ALA A 120 -1.89 -11.63 4.94
C ALA A 120 -1.48 -12.68 5.98
N SER A 121 -1.57 -13.97 5.64
CA SER A 121 -1.06 -15.06 6.48
C SER A 121 0.47 -15.15 6.41
N PRO A 122 1.16 -15.62 7.46
CA PRO A 122 2.59 -15.88 7.37
C PRO A 122 2.89 -17.07 6.44
N PRO A 123 4.11 -17.18 5.87
CA PRO A 123 4.48 -18.29 4.98
C PRO A 123 4.25 -19.68 5.58
N SER A 124 4.44 -19.83 6.89
CA SER A 124 4.23 -21.10 7.58
C SER A 124 2.79 -21.62 7.47
N VAL A 125 1.81 -20.74 7.31
CA VAL A 125 0.39 -21.12 7.16
C VAL A 125 0.14 -21.76 5.80
N SER A 126 0.78 -21.27 4.73
CA SER A 126 0.65 -21.88 3.40
C SER A 126 1.17 -23.33 3.38
N TRP A 127 2.22 -23.62 4.13
CA TRP A 127 2.81 -24.97 4.21
C TRP A 127 2.07 -25.88 5.18
N SER A 128 1.64 -25.36 6.34
CA SER A 128 1.03 -26.18 7.38
C SER A 128 -0.47 -26.41 7.20
N LYS A 129 -1.17 -25.46 6.56
CA LYS A 129 -2.62 -25.49 6.38
C LYS A 129 -3.06 -25.53 4.91
N GLY A 130 -2.13 -25.36 3.96
CA GLY A 130 -2.46 -25.32 2.54
C GLY A 130 -3.35 -24.14 2.14
N VAL A 131 -3.24 -22.98 2.81
CA VAL A 131 -4.11 -21.84 2.50
C VAL A 131 -3.33 -20.54 2.40
N PHE A 132 -3.83 -19.64 1.55
CA PHE A 132 -3.48 -18.23 1.57
C PHE A 132 -4.63 -17.41 2.14
N GLU A 133 -4.28 -16.43 2.97
CA GLU A 133 -5.25 -15.47 3.50
C GLU A 133 -4.95 -14.07 2.97
N PHE A 134 -6.00 -13.32 2.65
CA PHE A 134 -5.92 -11.98 2.10
C PHE A 134 -6.83 -11.02 2.86
N LEU A 135 -6.46 -9.75 2.90
CA LEU A 135 -7.32 -8.66 3.30
C LEU A 135 -7.63 -7.80 2.07
N VAL A 136 -8.83 -7.92 1.55
CA VAL A 136 -9.25 -7.29 0.31
C VAL A 136 -10.13 -6.08 0.61
N LYS A 137 -9.75 -4.93 0.06
CA LYS A 137 -10.59 -3.73 0.11
C LYS A 137 -11.55 -3.74 -1.09
N SER A 138 -12.84 -3.78 -0.84
CA SER A 138 -13.86 -3.60 -1.86
C SER A 138 -13.79 -2.18 -2.41
N VAL A 139 -13.58 -2.06 -3.72
CA VAL A 139 -13.54 -0.79 -4.45
C VAL A 139 -14.51 -0.89 -5.61
N ALA A 140 -15.52 -0.04 -5.64
CA ALA A 140 -16.58 -0.07 -6.63
C ALA A 140 -16.04 -0.10 -8.08
N GLY A 141 -16.56 -1.00 -8.91
CA GLY A 141 -16.18 -1.18 -10.30
C GLY A 141 -14.84 -1.90 -10.52
N SER A 142 -14.24 -2.47 -9.48
CA SER A 142 -12.98 -3.20 -9.59
C SER A 142 -13.14 -4.70 -9.41
N THR A 143 -12.14 -5.47 -9.86
CA THR A 143 -12.05 -6.92 -9.57
C THR A 143 -12.07 -7.21 -8.07
N ALA A 144 -11.52 -6.31 -7.23
CA ALA A 144 -11.56 -6.46 -5.79
C ALA A 144 -12.99 -6.41 -5.22
N GLU A 145 -13.91 -5.63 -5.81
CA GLU A 145 -15.33 -5.65 -5.44
C GLU A 145 -15.95 -7.01 -5.77
N LEU A 146 -15.70 -7.51 -6.98
CA LEU A 146 -16.21 -8.81 -7.41
C LEU A 146 -15.69 -9.94 -6.52
N LEU A 147 -14.41 -9.91 -6.14
CA LEU A 147 -13.83 -10.86 -5.19
C LEU A 147 -14.52 -10.83 -3.83
N CYS A 148 -14.90 -9.63 -3.35
CA CYS A 148 -15.64 -9.50 -2.10
C CYS A 148 -17.09 -10.00 -2.18
N GLY A 149 -17.62 -10.21 -3.38
CA GLY A 149 -18.95 -10.78 -3.63
C GLY A 149 -18.99 -12.29 -3.81
N LEU A 150 -17.82 -12.94 -3.85
CA LEU A 150 -17.72 -14.40 -4.03
C LEU A 150 -18.26 -15.17 -2.82
N GLN A 151 -18.54 -16.46 -3.04
CA GLN A 151 -19.00 -17.38 -2.02
C GLN A 151 -18.01 -18.52 -1.83
N LYS A 152 -18.14 -19.23 -0.69
CA LYS A 152 -17.38 -20.45 -0.46
C LYS A 152 -17.62 -21.46 -1.59
N GLY A 153 -16.54 -21.98 -2.16
CA GLY A 153 -16.54 -22.92 -3.28
C GLY A 153 -16.31 -22.26 -4.64
N ASP A 154 -16.46 -20.94 -4.75
CA ASP A 154 -16.08 -20.23 -5.99
C ASP A 154 -14.59 -20.39 -6.25
N VAL A 155 -14.23 -20.55 -7.53
CA VAL A 155 -12.83 -20.75 -7.93
C VAL A 155 -12.28 -19.44 -8.50
N VAL A 156 -11.09 -19.09 -8.04
CA VAL A 156 -10.29 -17.97 -8.55
C VAL A 156 -8.98 -18.50 -9.12
N GLU A 157 -8.27 -17.67 -9.86
CA GLU A 157 -6.95 -18.01 -10.40
C GLU A 157 -5.87 -17.15 -9.76
N LEU A 158 -4.82 -17.81 -9.29
CA LEU A 158 -3.68 -17.18 -8.62
C LEU A 158 -2.41 -17.30 -9.47
N SER A 159 -1.60 -16.24 -9.50
CA SER A 159 -0.20 -16.35 -9.93
C SER A 159 0.67 -16.90 -8.80
N SER A 160 1.89 -17.32 -9.11
CA SER A 160 2.91 -17.53 -8.06
C SER A 160 3.14 -16.26 -7.24
N ALA A 161 3.61 -16.43 -5.99
CA ALA A 161 3.97 -15.30 -5.15
C ALA A 161 5.13 -14.50 -5.76
N MET A 162 5.05 -13.19 -5.66
CA MET A 162 5.97 -12.23 -6.27
C MET A 162 6.50 -11.23 -5.24
N GLY A 163 7.51 -10.48 -5.66
CA GLY A 163 8.14 -9.47 -4.82
C GLY A 163 9.19 -10.05 -3.87
N LYS A 164 10.02 -9.17 -3.33
CA LYS A 164 11.11 -9.57 -2.42
C LYS A 164 10.65 -9.80 -0.98
N GLY A 165 9.42 -9.40 -0.66
CA GLY A 165 8.94 -9.33 0.70
C GLY A 165 9.71 -8.30 1.55
N PHE A 166 9.51 -8.33 2.86
CA PHE A 166 10.32 -7.54 3.77
C PHE A 166 11.67 -8.24 4.01
N ASN A 167 12.76 -7.57 3.69
CA ASN A 167 14.11 -8.11 3.91
C ASN A 167 14.54 -7.90 5.38
N ILE A 168 13.99 -8.70 6.28
CA ILE A 168 14.23 -8.59 7.73
C ILE A 168 15.71 -8.80 8.09
N ASP A 169 16.49 -9.44 7.24
CA ASP A 169 17.95 -9.61 7.43
C ASP A 169 18.67 -8.26 7.56
N GLU A 170 18.16 -7.20 6.91
CA GLU A 170 18.71 -5.85 7.01
C GLU A 170 18.59 -5.23 8.40
N ILE A 171 17.65 -5.69 9.21
CA ILE A 171 17.41 -5.24 10.59
C ILE A 171 17.60 -6.39 11.57
N SER A 172 18.51 -7.29 11.26
CA SER A 172 18.89 -8.45 12.08
C SER A 172 20.39 -8.42 12.35
N PRO A 173 20.86 -9.04 13.43
CA PRO A 173 20.08 -9.70 14.48
C PRO A 173 19.34 -8.71 15.41
N ALA A 174 18.39 -9.19 16.20
CA ALA A 174 17.54 -8.34 17.06
C ALA A 174 18.36 -7.50 18.06
N GLU A 175 19.47 -8.04 18.54
CA GLU A 175 20.37 -7.40 19.50
C GLU A 175 21.02 -6.12 18.95
N ASN A 176 21.22 -6.04 17.64
CA ASN A 176 21.80 -4.87 16.97
C ASN A 176 20.76 -3.83 16.59
N TYR A 177 19.49 -4.25 16.43
CA TYR A 177 18.38 -3.38 16.04
C TYR A 177 17.30 -3.42 17.12
N GLN A 178 17.58 -2.75 18.22
CA GLN A 178 16.72 -2.76 19.41
C GLN A 178 15.41 -2.01 19.23
N THR A 179 15.32 -1.09 18.26
CA THR A 179 14.09 -0.37 17.91
C THR A 179 13.62 -0.76 16.51
N VAL A 180 12.36 -1.19 16.39
CA VAL A 180 11.71 -1.41 15.09
C VAL A 180 10.40 -0.66 15.03
N LEU A 181 10.30 0.27 14.07
CA LEU A 181 9.12 1.10 13.85
C LEU A 181 8.35 0.57 12.64
N ILE A 182 7.13 0.12 12.86
CA ILE A 182 6.26 -0.45 11.83
C ILE A 182 5.14 0.55 11.52
N PHE A 183 4.89 0.79 10.23
CA PHE A 183 3.87 1.72 9.78
C PHE A 183 2.93 1.05 8.80
N ALA A 184 1.63 1.05 9.13
CA ALA A 184 0.59 0.48 8.29
C ALA A 184 -0.57 1.45 8.13
N THR A 185 -1.16 1.52 6.91
CA THR A 185 -2.39 2.27 6.67
C THR A 185 -3.37 1.43 5.85
N GLY A 186 -4.64 1.40 6.29
CA GLY A 186 -5.71 0.67 5.61
C GLY A 186 -5.36 -0.80 5.38
N SER A 187 -5.50 -1.30 4.15
CA SER A 187 -5.16 -2.69 3.79
C SER A 187 -3.66 -2.99 3.81
N GLY A 188 -2.79 -1.98 3.96
CA GLY A 188 -1.35 -2.19 4.18
C GLY A 188 -1.02 -2.94 5.48
N ILE A 189 -1.99 -3.09 6.38
CA ILE A 189 -1.87 -3.96 7.55
C ILE A 189 -1.76 -5.45 7.17
N SER A 190 -2.20 -5.85 5.97
CA SER A 190 -2.19 -7.23 5.48
C SER A 190 -0.78 -7.85 5.52
N PRO A 191 0.22 -7.35 4.79
CA PRO A 191 1.58 -7.90 4.85
C PRO A 191 2.28 -7.63 6.20
N ILE A 192 1.88 -6.61 6.95
CA ILE A 192 2.38 -6.39 8.31
C ILE A 192 1.89 -7.47 9.27
N ARG A 193 0.62 -7.90 9.16
CA ARG A 193 0.12 -9.07 9.87
C ARG A 193 0.98 -10.29 9.58
N SER A 194 1.24 -10.56 8.31
CA SER A 194 2.10 -11.67 7.92
C SER A 194 3.47 -11.61 8.58
N LEU A 195 4.10 -10.42 8.65
CA LEU A 195 5.40 -10.21 9.29
C LEU A 195 5.35 -10.50 10.79
N ILE A 196 4.37 -9.93 11.48
CA ILE A 196 4.23 -10.09 12.95
C ILE A 196 3.99 -11.55 13.29
N GLU A 197 3.08 -12.22 12.57
CA GLU A 197 2.70 -13.62 12.82
C GLU A 197 3.77 -14.61 12.33
N ALA A 198 4.64 -14.25 11.38
CA ALA A 198 5.81 -15.04 11.01
C ALA A 198 6.89 -15.03 12.10
N GLY A 199 6.91 -13.98 12.90
CA GLY A 199 7.94 -13.73 13.90
C GLY A 199 9.20 -13.09 13.28
N PHE A 200 9.64 -11.99 13.88
CA PHE A 200 10.88 -11.28 13.49
C PHE A 200 11.72 -10.91 14.72
N GLY A 201 11.52 -11.63 15.83
CA GLY A 201 12.22 -11.41 17.08
C GLY A 201 11.77 -10.13 17.80
N ALA A 202 10.49 -9.77 17.74
CA ALA A 202 9.97 -8.60 18.42
C ALA A 202 10.17 -8.67 19.95
N ASP A 203 9.96 -9.84 20.52
CA ASP A 203 10.17 -10.16 21.94
C ASP A 203 11.64 -10.02 22.42
N LYS A 204 12.59 -9.97 21.48
CA LYS A 204 14.04 -9.81 21.76
C LYS A 204 14.52 -8.37 21.58
N ARG A 205 13.64 -7.46 21.26
CA ARG A 205 13.94 -6.05 21.00
C ARG A 205 13.41 -5.19 22.16
N ALA A 206 14.07 -4.06 22.40
CA ALA A 206 13.67 -3.15 23.47
C ALA A 206 12.40 -2.37 23.15
N ASP A 207 12.16 -2.07 21.88
CA ASP A 207 11.05 -1.20 21.44
C ASP A 207 10.57 -1.58 20.04
N VAL A 208 9.39 -2.17 19.94
CA VAL A 208 8.75 -2.44 18.67
C VAL A 208 7.36 -1.80 18.65
N ARG A 209 7.18 -0.81 17.79
CA ARG A 209 5.93 -0.05 17.72
C ARG A 209 5.28 -0.14 16.34
N LEU A 210 4.03 -0.57 16.31
CA LEU A 210 3.18 -0.54 15.12
C LEU A 210 2.29 0.72 15.16
N TYR A 211 2.58 1.69 14.31
CA TYR A 211 1.69 2.80 14.00
C TYR A 211 0.68 2.37 12.94
N TYR A 212 -0.54 2.09 13.37
CA TYR A 212 -1.59 1.64 12.46
C TYR A 212 -2.65 2.70 12.24
N GLY A 213 -2.75 3.20 10.99
CA GLY A 213 -3.66 4.26 10.59
C GLY A 213 -4.91 3.75 9.87
N ALA A 214 -6.07 4.22 10.33
CA ALA A 214 -7.35 4.05 9.66
C ALA A 214 -8.15 5.37 9.68
N ARG A 215 -9.29 5.42 8.99
CA ARG A 215 -10.17 6.59 9.04
C ARG A 215 -10.86 6.68 10.40
N ASN A 216 -11.45 5.58 10.85
CA ASN A 216 -12.13 5.37 12.11
C ASN A 216 -11.96 3.92 12.55
N LEU A 217 -12.47 3.53 13.71
CA LEU A 217 -12.37 2.16 14.22
C LEU A 217 -13.08 1.14 13.34
N ASP A 218 -14.23 1.48 12.75
CA ASP A 218 -14.99 0.57 11.88
C ASP A 218 -14.22 0.16 10.62
N ARG A 219 -13.21 0.96 10.24
CA ARG A 219 -12.30 0.70 9.10
C ARG A 219 -10.94 0.15 9.50
N MET A 220 -10.75 -0.17 10.77
CA MET A 220 -9.50 -0.73 11.29
C MET A 220 -9.64 -2.26 11.39
N ALA A 221 -9.02 -2.98 10.47
CA ALA A 221 -9.05 -4.45 10.47
C ALA A 221 -8.11 -5.04 11.54
N TYR A 222 -8.36 -6.29 11.93
CA TYR A 222 -7.54 -7.10 12.84
C TYR A 222 -7.45 -6.57 14.27
N GLN A 223 -8.42 -5.78 14.75
CA GLN A 223 -8.44 -5.30 16.13
C GLN A 223 -8.47 -6.46 17.14
N GLU A 224 -9.12 -7.57 16.77
CA GLU A 224 -9.20 -8.79 17.56
C GLU A 224 -7.82 -9.46 17.78
N ARG A 225 -6.84 -9.16 16.94
CA ARG A 225 -5.48 -9.71 17.04
C ARG A 225 -4.52 -8.85 17.86
N PHE A 226 -4.91 -7.64 18.21
CA PHE A 226 -4.01 -6.69 18.88
C PHE A 226 -3.49 -7.22 20.23
N LYS A 227 -4.32 -7.97 20.97
CA LYS A 227 -3.91 -8.57 22.23
C LYS A 227 -2.81 -9.63 22.01
N GLU A 228 -2.97 -10.44 20.97
CA GLU A 228 -1.98 -11.45 20.57
C GLU A 228 -0.68 -10.79 20.11
N TRP A 229 -0.75 -9.81 19.21
CA TRP A 229 0.43 -9.09 18.73
C TRP A 229 1.20 -8.37 19.85
N LYS A 230 0.49 -7.79 20.81
CA LYS A 230 1.13 -7.22 22.00
C LYS A 230 1.86 -8.26 22.83
N SER A 231 1.33 -9.47 22.94
CA SER A 231 2.03 -10.55 23.68
C SER A 231 3.30 -11.04 22.98
N THR A 232 3.49 -10.75 21.69
CA THR A 232 4.74 -11.03 20.97
C THR A 232 5.76 -9.89 21.05
N GLY A 233 5.48 -8.83 21.82
CA GLY A 233 6.38 -7.69 21.99
C GLY A 233 6.12 -6.51 21.05
N VAL A 234 4.99 -6.48 20.33
CA VAL A 234 4.64 -5.37 19.42
C VAL A 234 3.65 -4.43 20.06
N ASP A 235 4.08 -3.24 20.44
CA ASP A 235 3.18 -2.18 20.90
C ASP A 235 2.40 -1.54 19.76
N ILE A 236 1.10 -1.32 19.95
CA ILE A 236 0.21 -0.84 18.90
C ILE A 236 -0.25 0.58 19.18
N VAL A 237 0.15 1.50 18.32
CA VAL A 237 -0.28 2.91 18.30
C VAL A 237 -1.36 3.07 17.23
N GLN A 238 -2.61 3.07 17.67
CA GLN A 238 -3.77 3.28 16.79
C GLN A 238 -3.90 4.76 16.46
N VAL A 239 -3.99 5.09 15.17
CA VAL A 239 -4.11 6.48 14.68
C VAL A 239 -5.33 6.59 13.79
N LEU A 240 -6.28 7.47 14.15
CA LEU A 240 -7.49 7.69 13.38
C LEU A 240 -7.49 9.09 12.74
N SER A 241 -7.76 9.15 11.43
CA SER A 241 -7.79 10.42 10.70
C SER A 241 -9.14 11.15 10.85
N GLN A 242 -10.19 10.41 11.14
CA GLN A 242 -11.56 10.94 11.39
C GLN A 242 -12.19 10.19 12.57
N PRO A 243 -11.61 10.31 13.77
CA PRO A 243 -12.18 9.69 14.97
C PRO A 243 -13.43 10.43 15.45
N ASP A 244 -14.28 9.75 16.19
CA ASP A 244 -15.33 10.38 16.96
C ASP A 244 -14.77 11.14 18.18
N ASN A 245 -15.69 11.77 18.93
CA ASN A 245 -15.31 12.58 20.10
C ASN A 245 -14.83 11.75 21.30
N SER A 246 -15.20 10.47 21.37
CA SER A 246 -14.82 9.56 22.46
C SER A 246 -13.41 8.99 22.31
N TRP A 247 -12.82 9.12 21.13
CA TRP A 247 -11.50 8.59 20.83
C TRP A 247 -10.38 9.29 21.61
N THR A 248 -9.60 8.54 22.35
CA THR A 248 -8.49 9.02 23.20
C THR A 248 -7.09 8.69 22.61
N GLY A 249 -7.03 7.88 21.54
CA GLY A 249 -5.77 7.52 20.90
C GLY A 249 -5.22 8.57 19.92
N GLY A 250 -4.29 8.15 19.07
CA GLY A 250 -3.67 9.02 18.08
C GLY A 250 -4.68 9.62 17.10
N ARG A 251 -4.54 10.91 16.77
CA ARG A 251 -5.41 11.64 15.83
C ARG A 251 -4.63 12.16 14.64
N GLY A 252 -5.26 12.13 13.47
CA GLY A 252 -4.70 12.58 12.20
C GLY A 252 -4.08 11.44 11.40
N TYR A 253 -3.06 11.75 10.61
CA TYR A 253 -2.35 10.78 9.81
C TYR A 253 -1.17 10.16 10.58
N VAL A 254 -0.82 8.93 10.24
CA VAL A 254 0.24 8.16 10.91
C VAL A 254 1.57 8.92 10.96
N GLN A 255 2.00 9.51 9.85
CA GLN A 255 3.24 10.29 9.77
C GLN A 255 3.23 11.50 10.70
N ALA A 256 2.10 12.17 10.83
CA ALA A 256 1.96 13.32 11.73
C ALA A 256 1.91 12.87 13.19
N ALA A 257 1.27 11.75 13.50
CA ALA A 257 1.26 11.17 14.84
C ALA A 257 2.69 10.76 15.26
N PHE A 258 3.40 10.07 14.39
CA PHE A 258 4.79 9.69 14.59
C PHE A 258 5.71 10.92 14.78
N ALA A 259 5.60 11.94 13.94
CA ALA A 259 6.44 13.13 14.01
C ALA A 259 6.30 13.91 15.34
N ARG A 260 5.16 13.80 16.04
CA ARG A 260 4.96 14.45 17.36
C ARG A 260 5.68 13.73 18.50
N GLU A 261 5.84 12.41 18.40
CA GLU A 261 6.32 11.56 19.50
C GLU A 261 7.46 10.60 19.06
N LYS A 262 8.28 10.99 18.11
CA LYS A 262 9.22 10.11 17.38
C LYS A 262 9.90 9.06 18.26
N GLY A 263 10.56 9.46 19.35
CA GLY A 263 11.22 8.57 20.30
C GLY A 263 12.31 7.69 19.67
N ILE A 264 13.07 8.22 18.70
CA ILE A 264 14.22 7.54 18.12
C ILE A 264 15.46 7.92 18.94
N PHE A 265 15.82 7.06 19.88
CA PHE A 265 16.97 7.33 20.76
C PHE A 265 18.30 6.89 20.16
N SER A 266 18.29 5.88 19.30
CA SER A 266 19.49 5.34 18.65
C SER A 266 19.21 5.03 17.19
N PRO A 267 19.37 6.01 16.27
CA PRO A 267 19.10 5.81 14.85
C PRO A 267 19.88 4.65 14.22
N GLN A 268 21.10 4.39 14.68
CA GLN A 268 21.96 3.32 14.17
C GLN A 268 21.43 1.91 14.49
N SER A 269 20.68 1.76 15.59
CA SER A 269 20.04 0.51 16.02
C SER A 269 18.53 0.51 15.77
N THR A 270 18.05 1.39 14.87
CA THR A 270 16.65 1.51 14.50
C THR A 270 16.43 0.97 13.09
N GLY A 271 15.46 0.06 12.95
CA GLY A 271 14.90 -0.36 11.68
C GLY A 271 13.46 0.10 11.51
N ALA A 272 12.97 0.11 10.29
CA ALA A 272 11.57 0.43 10.02
C ALA A 272 10.96 -0.48 8.94
N VAL A 273 9.65 -0.73 9.03
CA VAL A 273 8.88 -1.50 8.05
C VAL A 273 7.62 -0.72 7.68
N LEU A 274 7.45 -0.43 6.39
CA LEU A 274 6.38 0.43 5.90
C LEU A 274 5.52 -0.29 4.87
N CYS A 275 4.19 -0.24 5.06
CA CYS A 275 3.22 -0.67 4.06
C CYS A 275 1.91 0.13 4.13
N GLY A 276 1.41 0.56 2.98
CA GLY A 276 0.15 1.32 2.88
C GLY A 276 0.21 2.41 1.82
N GLN A 277 -0.34 3.57 2.13
CA GLN A 277 -0.36 4.69 1.20
C GLN A 277 1.05 5.18 0.86
N LYS A 278 1.30 5.42 -0.43
CA LYS A 278 2.60 5.88 -0.93
C LYS A 278 3.08 7.16 -0.22
N GLN A 279 2.20 8.14 -0.08
CA GLN A 279 2.53 9.40 0.59
C GLN A 279 2.98 9.16 2.05
N MET A 280 2.27 8.30 2.79
CA MET A 280 2.68 7.94 4.16
C MET A 280 4.08 7.33 4.18
N ALA A 281 4.37 6.40 3.26
CA ALA A 281 5.67 5.75 3.20
C ALA A 281 6.80 6.72 2.82
N GLU A 282 6.55 7.68 1.94
CA GLU A 282 7.51 8.72 1.55
C GLU A 282 7.79 9.68 2.70
N GLU A 283 6.74 10.21 3.34
CA GLU A 283 6.88 11.16 4.45
C GLU A 283 7.55 10.51 5.67
N VAL A 284 7.13 9.30 6.06
CA VAL A 284 7.78 8.57 7.18
C VAL A 284 9.23 8.28 6.86
N SER A 285 9.55 7.83 5.63
CA SER A 285 10.95 7.59 5.24
C SER A 285 11.79 8.86 5.35
N SER A 286 11.25 10.00 4.91
CA SER A 286 11.95 11.29 5.00
C SER A 286 12.22 11.70 6.45
N ILE A 287 11.25 11.49 7.34
CA ILE A 287 11.41 11.77 8.77
C ILE A 287 12.50 10.87 9.38
N LEU A 288 12.44 9.56 9.11
CA LEU A 288 13.40 8.58 9.65
C LEU A 288 14.83 8.90 9.18
N VAL A 289 15.02 9.20 7.90
CA VAL A 289 16.34 9.56 7.33
C VAL A 289 16.85 10.87 7.92
N ALA A 290 15.99 11.87 8.09
CA ALA A 290 16.36 13.15 8.72
C ALA A 290 16.79 12.96 10.18
N ASP A 291 16.24 11.96 10.87
CA ASP A 291 16.62 11.60 12.25
C ASP A 291 17.81 10.62 12.30
N GLY A 292 18.44 10.29 11.17
CA GLY A 292 19.68 9.52 11.07
C GLY A 292 19.51 8.01 10.88
N VAL A 293 18.28 7.52 10.63
CA VAL A 293 18.05 6.12 10.27
C VAL A 293 18.51 5.88 8.83
N SER A 294 19.31 4.84 8.62
CA SER A 294 19.85 4.50 7.31
C SER A 294 18.74 4.01 6.35
N VAL A 295 18.80 4.40 5.08
CA VAL A 295 17.77 4.11 4.06
C VAL A 295 17.56 2.61 3.87
N GLU A 296 18.63 1.82 3.88
CA GLU A 296 18.57 0.35 3.75
C GLU A 296 17.90 -0.34 4.94
N LYS A 297 17.76 0.34 6.08
CA LYS A 297 17.04 -0.15 7.26
C LYS A 297 15.56 0.21 7.26
N ILE A 298 15.08 0.87 6.18
CA ILE A 298 13.68 1.23 5.97
C ILE A 298 13.08 0.28 4.93
N LEU A 299 12.48 -0.81 5.42
CA LEU A 299 11.99 -1.90 4.60
C LEU A 299 10.61 -1.57 4.00
N LYS A 300 10.44 -1.84 2.73
CA LYS A 300 9.19 -1.69 1.98
C LYS A 300 8.96 -2.94 1.13
N ASN A 301 7.70 -3.27 0.87
CA ASN A 301 7.35 -4.44 0.05
C ASN A 301 6.99 -4.09 -1.41
N PHE A 302 7.27 -2.87 -1.85
CA PHE A 302 6.98 -2.35 -3.20
C PHE A 302 8.18 -1.64 -3.83
#